data_1d756623c71838d5bd8df70221ac7659
#
_entry.id   1d756623c71838d5bd8df70221ac7659
#
_cell.length_a   1.000
_cell.length_b   1.000
_cell.length_c   1.000
_cell.angle_alpha   90.00
_cell.angle_beta   90.00
_cell.angle_gamma   90.00
#
_symmetry.space_group_name_H-M   'P 1'
#
loop_
_entity.id
_entity.type
_entity.pdbx_description
1 polymer ?
#
loop_
_entity_poly.entity_id
_entity_poly.type
_entity_poly.pdbx_seq_one_letter_code
_entity_poly.pdbx_strand_id
1 'polypeptide(L)'
;MSLDDPVLAVSPQTQPVGASSGVPPRFSCFVTGTDTEIGKTLISSAMLHALVQSGVRACGMKPVAAGAELGADGTWHNDDCDQLAAAGNVHLPQSITTPFLLKEPAAPHIAGALEGITISPVPILAAYVEIHAASDAVVVEGVGGFRVPLNDEFDTADLAEQLALPVVLVVGLRLGCISHALLTVEAILARGLKLVGWVANETQADMAFADENVAALAQRIPAPLLGRVPRLDQPAAAAAVEFIDFTQLPHWPLPNAI
;
A
#
# COMPACT_ATOMS: atom_id res chain seq x y z
N MET A 1 -26.61 62.53 45.65
CA MET A 1 -27.37 61.34 45.28
C MET A 1 -27.24 61.19 43.79
N SER A 2 -26.28 60.44 43.39
CA SER A 2 -25.89 60.20 42.02
C SER A 2 -26.27 58.76 41.66
N LEU A 3 -26.97 58.61 40.54
CA LEU A 3 -27.29 57.30 39.98
C LEU A 3 -26.46 57.20 38.72
N ASP A 4 -25.46 56.33 38.77
CA ASP A 4 -24.67 55.93 37.63
C ASP A 4 -25.29 54.67 37.02
N ASP A 5 -25.77 54.77 35.80
CA ASP A 5 -26.17 53.62 34.96
C ASP A 5 -24.93 53.04 34.25
N PRO A 6 -24.73 51.74 34.25
CA PRO A 6 -23.67 51.13 33.44
C PRO A 6 -24.15 50.86 32.02
N VAL A 7 -23.43 51.44 31.09
CA VAL A 7 -23.54 51.20 29.64
C VAL A 7 -23.12 49.75 29.34
N LEU A 8 -24.03 48.95 28.78
CA LEU A 8 -23.78 47.61 28.24
C LEU A 8 -22.94 47.69 26.98
N ALA A 9 -21.70 47.29 27.07
CA ALA A 9 -20.83 47.10 25.91
C ALA A 9 -21.24 45.85 25.16
N VAL A 10 -21.75 46.04 23.94
CA VAL A 10 -22.02 44.95 22.97
C VAL A 10 -20.67 44.57 22.34
N SER A 11 -20.16 43.39 22.66
CA SER A 11 -19.02 42.80 21.98
C SER A 11 -19.40 42.31 20.59
N PRO A 12 -18.64 42.63 19.54
CA PRO A 12 -18.88 42.05 18.22
C PRO A 12 -18.54 40.56 18.22
N GLN A 13 -19.54 39.75 17.88
CA GLN A 13 -19.34 38.33 17.61
C GLN A 13 -18.52 38.17 16.32
N THR A 14 -17.26 37.90 16.42
CA THR A 14 -16.45 37.41 15.32
C THR A 14 -16.86 35.96 15.02
N GLN A 15 -17.58 35.75 13.93
CA GLN A 15 -17.78 34.44 13.33
C GLN A 15 -16.41 33.88 12.89
N PRO A 16 -16.08 32.62 13.19
CA PRO A 16 -14.89 32.01 12.63
C PRO A 16 -15.14 31.75 11.14
N VAL A 17 -14.43 32.46 10.29
CA VAL A 17 -14.32 32.17 8.86
C VAL A 17 -13.47 30.93 8.76
N GLY A 18 -14.10 29.77 8.80
CA GLY A 18 -13.51 28.50 8.46
C GLY A 18 -13.33 28.40 6.95
N ALA A 19 -12.28 28.97 6.41
CA ALA A 19 -11.78 28.60 5.10
C ALA A 19 -11.14 27.22 5.24
N SER A 20 -11.87 26.16 4.94
CA SER A 20 -11.28 24.88 4.62
C SER A 20 -10.42 25.09 3.38
N SER A 21 -9.11 25.10 3.56
CA SER A 21 -8.16 24.94 2.46
C SER A 21 -8.48 23.59 1.82
N GLY A 22 -9.17 23.61 0.68
CA GLY A 22 -9.64 22.43 -0.03
C GLY A 22 -8.51 21.70 -0.76
N VAL A 23 -7.52 21.20 -0.01
CA VAL A 23 -6.63 20.16 -0.51
C VAL A 23 -7.38 18.87 -0.22
N PRO A 24 -7.74 18.08 -1.24
CA PRO A 24 -8.39 16.79 -1.01
C PRO A 24 -7.49 15.91 -0.13
N PRO A 25 -8.08 15.09 0.75
CA PRO A 25 -7.30 14.20 1.60
C PRO A 25 -6.45 13.30 0.70
N ARG A 26 -5.14 13.32 0.89
CA ARG A 26 -4.22 12.46 0.16
C ARG A 26 -4.37 11.04 0.68
N PHE A 27 -4.50 10.09 -0.24
CA PHE A 27 -4.55 8.67 0.08
C PHE A 27 -3.14 8.07 0.04
N SER A 28 -2.75 7.31 1.05
CA SER A 28 -1.54 6.50 1.00
C SER A 28 -1.72 5.23 1.81
N CYS A 29 -1.18 4.12 1.33
CA CYS A 29 -1.19 2.84 2.05
C CYS A 29 0.09 2.04 1.80
N PHE A 30 0.36 1.11 2.72
CA PHE A 30 1.39 0.09 2.58
C PHE A 30 0.73 -1.26 2.30
N VAL A 31 0.99 -1.83 1.13
CA VAL A 31 0.48 -3.15 0.75
C VAL A 31 1.52 -4.20 1.11
N THR A 32 1.15 -5.12 1.98
CA THR A 32 1.97 -6.28 2.33
C THR A 32 1.26 -7.59 2.02
N GLY A 33 1.92 -8.70 2.19
CA GLY A 33 1.35 -10.01 1.93
C GLY A 33 1.75 -11.05 2.97
N THR A 34 1.02 -12.16 2.95
CA THR A 34 1.33 -13.32 3.79
C THR A 34 2.56 -14.09 3.30
N ASP A 35 2.99 -13.85 2.04
CA ASP A 35 4.12 -14.54 1.43
C ASP A 35 4.58 -13.84 0.14
N THR A 36 5.58 -14.41 -0.54
CA THR A 36 5.98 -14.10 -1.91
C THR A 36 4.99 -14.75 -2.91
N GLU A 37 4.86 -14.18 -4.12
CA GLU A 37 4.05 -14.71 -5.22
C GLU A 37 2.55 -14.94 -4.89
N ILE A 38 2.04 -14.15 -3.96
CA ILE A 38 0.61 -14.23 -3.58
C ILE A 38 -0.25 -13.16 -4.26
N GLY A 39 0.32 -12.40 -5.20
CA GLY A 39 -0.39 -11.41 -6.01
C GLY A 39 -0.46 -10.02 -5.42
N LYS A 40 0.50 -9.61 -4.56
CA LYS A 40 0.56 -8.22 -4.06
C LYS A 40 0.52 -7.22 -5.20
N THR A 41 1.33 -7.41 -6.21
CA THR A 41 1.47 -6.50 -7.35
C THR A 41 0.19 -6.39 -8.16
N LEU A 42 -0.56 -7.49 -8.32
CA LEU A 42 -1.89 -7.46 -8.93
C LEU A 42 -2.86 -6.57 -8.13
N ILE A 43 -2.87 -6.71 -6.80
CA ILE A 43 -3.76 -5.94 -5.93
C ILE A 43 -3.32 -4.48 -5.83
N SER A 44 -2.02 -4.20 -5.71
CA SER A 44 -1.47 -2.84 -5.71
C SER A 44 -1.76 -2.12 -7.03
N SER A 45 -1.58 -2.82 -8.15
CA SER A 45 -1.91 -2.31 -9.48
C SER A 45 -3.40 -2.09 -9.68
N ALA A 46 -4.27 -2.98 -9.17
CA ALA A 46 -5.73 -2.79 -9.17
C ALA A 46 -6.14 -1.55 -8.36
N MET A 47 -5.49 -1.31 -7.22
CA MET A 47 -5.71 -0.12 -6.40
C MET A 47 -5.30 1.16 -7.14
N LEU A 48 -4.12 1.17 -7.76
CA LEU A 48 -3.66 2.29 -8.60
C LEU A 48 -4.60 2.54 -9.77
N HIS A 49 -5.03 1.48 -10.46
CA HIS A 49 -5.98 1.57 -11.57
C HIS A 49 -7.30 2.21 -11.13
N ALA A 50 -7.88 1.78 -10.01
CA ALA A 50 -9.12 2.35 -9.47
C ALA A 50 -8.97 3.83 -9.11
N LEU A 51 -7.83 4.24 -8.51
CA LEU A 51 -7.52 5.63 -8.21
C LEU A 51 -7.44 6.48 -9.49
N VAL A 52 -6.74 5.97 -10.51
CA VAL A 52 -6.60 6.66 -11.81
C VAL A 52 -7.94 6.80 -12.51
N GLN A 53 -8.78 5.76 -12.51
CA GLN A 53 -10.14 5.81 -13.08
C GLN A 53 -11.03 6.83 -12.35
N SER A 54 -10.77 7.09 -11.08
CA SER A 54 -11.45 8.13 -10.29
C SER A 54 -10.87 9.54 -10.49
N GLY A 55 -9.92 9.72 -11.42
CA GLY A 55 -9.29 11.00 -11.75
C GLY A 55 -8.20 11.42 -10.75
N VAL A 56 -7.72 10.51 -9.90
CA VAL A 56 -6.69 10.79 -8.89
C VAL A 56 -5.30 10.68 -9.52
N ARG A 57 -4.40 11.59 -9.15
CA ARG A 57 -2.97 11.49 -9.52
C ARG A 57 -2.30 10.48 -8.60
N ALA A 58 -2.11 9.25 -9.08
CA ALA A 58 -1.65 8.12 -8.29
C ALA A 58 -0.27 7.60 -8.77
N CYS A 59 0.60 7.29 -7.82
CA CYS A 59 1.92 6.72 -8.03
C CYS A 59 2.10 5.42 -7.24
N GLY A 60 2.66 4.40 -7.86
CA GLY A 60 3.13 3.19 -7.20
C GLY A 60 4.58 3.34 -6.74
N MET A 61 4.89 2.77 -5.59
CA MET A 61 6.26 2.68 -5.06
C MET A 61 6.58 1.24 -4.69
N LYS A 62 7.67 0.71 -5.21
CA LYS A 62 8.27 -0.58 -4.80
C LYS A 62 9.63 -0.28 -4.17
N PRO A 63 9.73 -0.04 -2.86
CA PRO A 63 10.98 0.42 -2.22
C PRO A 63 12.18 -0.46 -2.46
N VAL A 64 11.94 -1.78 -2.49
CA VAL A 64 12.94 -2.81 -2.75
C VAL A 64 12.35 -3.83 -3.71
N ALA A 65 13.05 -4.09 -4.81
CA ALA A 65 12.75 -5.15 -5.75
C ALA A 65 14.01 -5.99 -5.99
N ALA A 66 13.85 -7.31 -6.10
CA ALA A 66 14.91 -8.26 -6.40
C ALA A 66 14.56 -9.09 -7.65
N GLY A 67 15.55 -9.57 -8.38
CA GLY A 67 15.34 -10.28 -9.64
C GLY A 67 15.09 -9.33 -10.82
N ALA A 68 15.88 -8.26 -10.92
CA ALA A 68 15.82 -7.38 -12.08
C ALA A 68 16.55 -7.99 -13.27
N GLU A 69 16.00 -7.85 -14.46
CA GLU A 69 16.55 -8.32 -15.72
C GLU A 69 16.95 -7.15 -16.62
N LEU A 70 18.04 -7.31 -17.38
CA LEU A 70 18.49 -6.28 -18.33
C LEU A 70 17.64 -6.34 -19.60
N GLY A 71 16.87 -5.30 -19.84
CA GLY A 71 16.06 -5.16 -21.06
C GLY A 71 16.88 -4.89 -22.32
N ALA A 72 16.25 -5.06 -23.48
CA ALA A 72 16.85 -4.78 -24.77
C ALA A 72 17.18 -3.28 -24.97
N ASP A 73 16.56 -2.40 -24.21
CA ASP A 73 16.80 -0.95 -24.16
C ASP A 73 18.03 -0.57 -23.32
N GLY A 74 18.68 -1.55 -22.66
CA GLY A 74 19.83 -1.35 -21.79
C GLY A 74 19.47 -0.88 -20.38
N THR A 75 18.19 -0.89 -20.01
CA THR A 75 17.72 -0.58 -18.64
C THR A 75 17.41 -1.86 -17.85
N TRP A 76 17.47 -1.76 -16.53
CA TRP A 76 17.09 -2.85 -15.63
C TRP A 76 15.60 -2.78 -15.35
N HIS A 77 14.90 -3.87 -15.57
CA HIS A 77 13.47 -4.04 -15.38
C HIS A 77 13.16 -5.03 -14.28
N ASN A 78 12.03 -4.85 -13.62
CA ASN A 78 11.46 -5.81 -12.71
C ASN A 78 9.94 -5.78 -12.88
N ASP A 79 9.32 -6.94 -13.04
CA ASP A 79 7.90 -7.07 -13.37
C ASP A 79 6.98 -6.33 -12.39
N ASP A 80 7.26 -6.37 -11.08
CA ASP A 80 6.47 -5.64 -10.08
C ASP A 80 6.55 -4.13 -10.31
N CYS A 81 7.76 -3.61 -10.54
CA CYS A 81 8.00 -2.18 -10.77
C CYS A 81 7.30 -1.71 -12.04
N ASP A 82 7.40 -2.47 -13.12
CA ASP A 82 6.81 -2.13 -14.41
C ASP A 82 5.28 -2.15 -14.36
N GLN A 83 4.69 -3.14 -13.67
CA GLN A 83 3.24 -3.21 -13.47
C GLN A 83 2.72 -2.05 -12.62
N LEU A 84 3.40 -1.68 -11.54
CA LEU A 84 3.02 -0.53 -10.71
C LEU A 84 3.14 0.78 -11.50
N ALA A 85 4.21 0.96 -12.27
CA ALA A 85 4.40 2.14 -13.11
C ALA A 85 3.33 2.26 -14.21
N ALA A 86 2.94 1.13 -14.82
CA ALA A 86 1.89 1.10 -15.85
C ALA A 86 0.48 1.34 -15.28
N ALA A 87 0.22 0.96 -14.03
CA ALA A 87 -1.07 1.14 -13.38
C ALA A 87 -1.30 2.56 -12.82
N GLY A 88 -0.22 3.30 -12.51
CA GLY A 88 -0.26 4.69 -12.07
C GLY A 88 -0.32 5.68 -13.23
N ASN A 89 -0.55 6.96 -12.93
CA ASN A 89 -0.53 8.07 -13.91
C ASN A 89 0.43 9.21 -13.52
N VAL A 90 1.19 9.04 -12.44
CA VAL A 90 2.30 9.92 -12.07
C VAL A 90 3.59 9.14 -12.29
N HIS A 91 4.37 9.54 -13.29
CA HIS A 91 5.59 8.85 -13.67
C HIS A 91 6.81 9.62 -13.17
N LEU A 92 7.57 8.97 -12.29
CA LEU A 92 8.83 9.45 -11.76
C LEU A 92 9.96 8.50 -12.18
N PRO A 93 11.24 8.94 -12.12
CA PRO A 93 12.37 8.05 -12.38
C PRO A 93 12.30 6.77 -11.52
N GLN A 94 12.69 5.64 -12.10
CA GLN A 94 12.70 4.35 -11.40
C GLN A 94 13.53 4.40 -10.10
N SER A 95 14.62 5.17 -10.08
CA SER A 95 15.43 5.37 -8.88
C SER A 95 14.68 6.04 -7.71
N ILE A 96 13.54 6.69 -7.99
CA ILE A 96 12.64 7.27 -6.98
C ILE A 96 11.56 6.25 -6.62
N THR A 97 10.91 5.63 -7.60
CA THR A 97 9.84 4.66 -7.32
C THR A 97 10.37 3.34 -6.78
N THR A 98 11.64 3.01 -7.07
CA THR A 98 12.32 1.79 -6.60
C THR A 98 13.77 2.10 -6.22
N PRO A 99 14.01 2.68 -5.03
CA PRO A 99 15.36 3.06 -4.59
C PRO A 99 16.36 1.92 -4.55
N PHE A 100 15.88 0.69 -4.30
CA PHE A 100 16.72 -0.51 -4.31
C PHE A 100 16.19 -1.52 -5.31
N LEU A 101 16.79 -1.50 -6.51
CA LEU A 101 16.55 -2.47 -7.56
C LEU A 101 17.74 -3.43 -7.62
N LEU A 102 17.53 -4.68 -7.18
CA LEU A 102 18.56 -5.71 -7.07
C LEU A 102 18.41 -6.72 -8.22
N LYS A 103 19.52 -7.18 -8.74
CA LYS A 103 19.56 -8.09 -9.91
C LYS A 103 19.29 -9.54 -9.53
N GLU A 104 19.88 -9.97 -8.38
CA GLU A 104 19.75 -11.34 -7.96
C GLU A 104 18.32 -11.66 -7.47
N PRO A 105 17.68 -12.76 -7.96
CA PRO A 105 16.34 -13.18 -7.53
C PRO A 105 16.40 -13.92 -6.19
N ALA A 106 16.77 -13.20 -5.13
CA ALA A 106 16.95 -13.72 -3.79
C ALA A 106 16.27 -12.82 -2.74
N ALA A 107 16.25 -13.25 -1.49
CA ALA A 107 15.81 -12.39 -0.40
C ALA A 107 16.64 -11.09 -0.38
N PRO A 108 16.03 -9.92 -0.12
CA PRO A 108 16.68 -8.61 -0.30
C PRO A 108 18.05 -8.47 0.36
N HIS A 109 18.20 -8.91 1.62
CA HIS A 109 19.50 -8.87 2.32
C HIS A 109 20.57 -9.74 1.66
N ILE A 110 20.18 -10.88 1.07
CA ILE A 110 21.11 -11.78 0.35
C ILE A 110 21.49 -11.12 -0.98
N ALA A 111 20.52 -10.65 -1.77
CA ALA A 111 20.78 -9.99 -3.04
C ALA A 111 21.64 -8.75 -2.85
N GLY A 112 21.33 -7.92 -1.85
CA GLY A 112 22.13 -6.75 -1.49
C GLY A 112 23.58 -7.11 -1.14
N ALA A 113 23.78 -8.13 -0.30
CA ALA A 113 25.11 -8.59 0.06
C ALA A 113 25.92 -9.09 -1.15
N LEU A 114 25.29 -9.85 -2.06
CA LEU A 114 25.94 -10.32 -3.30
C LEU A 114 26.35 -9.16 -4.24
N GLU A 115 25.59 -8.07 -4.25
CA GLU A 115 25.84 -6.89 -5.07
C GLU A 115 26.65 -5.79 -4.35
N GLY A 116 27.00 -6.00 -3.08
CA GLY A 116 27.70 -4.98 -2.27
C GLY A 116 26.83 -3.77 -1.92
N ILE A 117 25.50 -3.95 -1.90
CA ILE A 117 24.50 -2.93 -1.62
C ILE A 117 23.95 -3.14 -0.20
N THR A 118 24.04 -2.11 0.64
CA THR A 118 23.36 -2.10 1.95
C THR A 118 22.02 -1.38 1.81
N ILE A 119 20.92 -2.12 1.97
CA ILE A 119 19.58 -1.54 1.96
C ILE A 119 19.39 -0.79 3.29
N SER A 120 19.01 0.48 3.21
CA SER A 120 18.75 1.31 4.39
C SER A 120 17.46 2.12 4.23
N PRO A 121 16.82 2.53 5.33
CA PRO A 121 15.55 3.24 5.26
C PRO A 121 15.66 4.66 4.69
N VAL A 122 16.80 5.32 4.85
CA VAL A 122 16.94 6.76 4.52
C VAL A 122 16.62 7.08 3.07
N PRO A 123 17.19 6.40 2.05
CA PRO A 123 16.82 6.65 0.66
C PRO A 123 15.34 6.33 0.37
N ILE A 124 14.78 5.31 1.01
CA ILE A 124 13.39 4.90 0.82
C ILE A 124 12.43 5.98 1.34
N LEU A 125 12.68 6.49 2.55
CA LEU A 125 11.86 7.55 3.14
C LEU A 125 11.96 8.86 2.37
N ALA A 126 13.15 9.21 1.89
CA ALA A 126 13.35 10.39 1.05
C ALA A 126 12.58 10.27 -0.28
N ALA A 127 12.66 9.12 -0.92
CA ALA A 127 11.92 8.83 -2.15
C ALA A 127 10.40 8.87 -1.92
N TYR A 128 9.90 8.30 -0.83
CA TYR A 128 8.47 8.38 -0.46
C TYR A 128 8.01 9.84 -0.32
N VAL A 129 8.77 10.70 0.33
CA VAL A 129 8.44 12.13 0.47
C VAL A 129 8.35 12.81 -0.90
N GLU A 130 9.27 12.51 -1.81
CA GLU A 130 9.26 13.05 -3.18
C GLU A 130 8.03 12.57 -3.97
N ILE A 131 7.72 11.27 -3.93
CA ILE A 131 6.53 10.71 -4.57
C ILE A 131 5.25 11.34 -4.00
N HIS A 132 5.16 11.45 -2.67
CA HIS A 132 4.01 12.03 -1.98
C HIS A 132 3.83 13.52 -2.31
N ALA A 133 4.91 14.26 -2.58
CA ALA A 133 4.80 15.65 -3.02
C ALA A 133 4.29 15.78 -4.47
N ALA A 134 4.60 14.78 -5.32
CA ALA A 134 4.25 14.78 -6.74
C ALA A 134 2.86 14.20 -7.05
N SER A 135 2.21 13.51 -6.11
CA SER A 135 0.96 12.76 -6.32
C SER A 135 -0.07 13.02 -5.23
N ASP A 136 -1.33 12.70 -5.51
CA ASP A 136 -2.44 12.80 -4.57
C ASP A 136 -2.72 11.46 -3.87
N ALA A 137 -2.22 10.36 -4.46
CA ALA A 137 -2.26 9.02 -3.87
C ALA A 137 -0.96 8.25 -4.09
N VAL A 138 -0.53 7.50 -3.06
CA VAL A 138 0.67 6.64 -3.11
C VAL A 138 0.34 5.24 -2.62
N VAL A 139 0.59 4.24 -3.46
CA VAL A 139 0.52 2.83 -3.06
C VAL A 139 1.94 2.31 -2.92
N VAL A 140 2.36 2.04 -1.69
CA VAL A 140 3.69 1.48 -1.39
C VAL A 140 3.57 -0.03 -1.25
N GLU A 141 4.26 -0.77 -2.11
CA GLU A 141 4.25 -2.23 -2.07
C GLU A 141 5.50 -2.79 -1.41
N GLY A 142 5.32 -3.60 -0.36
CA GLY A 142 6.40 -4.34 0.29
C GLY A 142 6.95 -5.48 -0.59
N VAL A 143 8.12 -6.00 -0.23
CA VAL A 143 8.75 -7.16 -0.86
C VAL A 143 8.52 -8.42 -0.02
N GLY A 144 8.13 -9.53 -0.65
CA GLY A 144 7.86 -10.79 0.04
C GLY A 144 6.69 -10.71 1.04
N GLY A 145 6.87 -11.29 2.23
CA GLY A 145 5.92 -11.17 3.33
C GLY A 145 6.12 -9.90 4.17
N PHE A 146 5.51 -9.88 5.39
CA PHE A 146 5.60 -8.72 6.27
C PHE A 146 6.92 -8.64 7.03
N ARG A 147 7.58 -9.78 7.32
CA ARG A 147 8.85 -9.87 8.03
C ARG A 147 9.93 -10.41 7.12
N VAL A 148 10.51 -9.54 6.27
CA VAL A 148 11.58 -9.88 5.33
C VAL A 148 12.83 -9.07 5.66
N PRO A 149 13.97 -9.68 6.00
CA PRO A 149 15.21 -8.96 6.25
C PRO A 149 15.65 -8.13 5.04
N LEU A 150 15.91 -6.87 5.25
CA LEU A 150 16.48 -5.94 4.28
C LEU A 150 18.00 -5.81 4.48
N ASN A 151 18.44 -5.91 5.73
CA ASN A 151 19.84 -6.05 6.14
C ASN A 151 19.87 -6.77 7.51
N ASP A 152 21.01 -6.80 8.19
CA ASP A 152 21.19 -7.52 9.46
C ASP A 152 20.37 -6.95 10.62
N GLU A 153 19.99 -5.66 10.56
CA GLU A 153 19.33 -4.93 11.66
C GLU A 153 17.91 -4.43 11.30
N PHE A 154 17.51 -4.52 10.02
CA PHE A 154 16.33 -3.84 9.50
C PHE A 154 15.52 -4.76 8.58
N ASP A 155 14.21 -4.85 8.79
CA ASP A 155 13.30 -5.65 7.97
C ASP A 155 12.15 -4.81 7.37
N THR A 156 11.29 -5.46 6.57
CA THR A 156 10.14 -4.80 5.94
C THR A 156 9.10 -4.31 6.96
N ALA A 157 8.99 -4.92 8.15
CA ALA A 157 8.09 -4.43 9.19
C ALA A 157 8.63 -3.15 9.83
N ASP A 158 9.95 -3.03 10.00
CA ASP A 158 10.60 -1.78 10.47
C ASP A 158 10.40 -0.66 9.44
N LEU A 159 10.46 -0.99 8.14
CA LEU A 159 10.17 -0.03 7.08
C LEU A 159 8.70 0.44 7.12
N ALA A 160 7.75 -0.49 7.27
CA ALA A 160 6.33 -0.17 7.37
C ALA A 160 6.04 0.72 8.60
N GLU A 161 6.71 0.47 9.72
CA GLU A 161 6.61 1.29 10.94
C GLU A 161 7.14 2.71 10.70
N GLN A 162 8.29 2.86 10.04
CA GLN A 162 8.86 4.18 9.73
C GLN A 162 8.05 4.96 8.70
N LEU A 163 7.43 4.29 7.74
CA LEU A 163 6.50 4.92 6.79
C LEU A 163 5.19 5.32 7.49
N ALA A 164 4.79 4.64 8.56
CA ALA A 164 3.60 4.88 9.36
C ALA A 164 2.30 4.95 8.54
N LEU A 165 2.21 4.19 7.46
CA LEU A 165 1.06 4.15 6.56
C LEU A 165 0.03 3.12 7.02
N PRO A 166 -1.27 3.33 6.73
CA PRO A 166 -2.27 2.28 6.85
C PRO A 166 -1.89 1.05 6.02
N VAL A 167 -2.05 -0.13 6.61
CA VAL A 167 -1.63 -1.40 5.98
C VAL A 167 -2.83 -2.10 5.32
N VAL A 168 -2.65 -2.53 4.09
CA VAL A 168 -3.54 -3.45 3.38
C VAL A 168 -2.83 -4.80 3.25
N LEU A 169 -3.48 -5.88 3.69
CA LEU A 169 -2.91 -7.22 3.65
C LEU A 169 -3.46 -8.02 2.47
N VAL A 170 -2.60 -8.58 1.65
CA VAL A 170 -2.97 -9.58 0.64
C VAL A 170 -2.72 -10.97 1.20
N VAL A 171 -3.76 -11.80 1.17
CA VAL A 171 -3.73 -13.20 1.61
C VAL A 171 -3.82 -14.10 0.40
N GLY A 172 -2.74 -14.82 0.10
CA GLY A 172 -2.78 -15.86 -0.94
C GLY A 172 -3.55 -17.09 -0.45
N LEU A 173 -4.65 -17.41 -1.13
CA LEU A 173 -5.48 -18.57 -0.76
C LEU A 173 -4.82 -19.88 -1.17
N ARG A 174 -4.34 -20.61 -0.17
CA ARG A 174 -3.78 -21.96 -0.26
C ARG A 174 -3.88 -22.64 1.09
N LEU A 175 -3.69 -23.94 1.15
CA LEU A 175 -3.64 -24.64 2.44
C LEU A 175 -2.53 -24.05 3.33
N GLY A 176 -2.87 -23.69 4.56
CA GLY A 176 -2.00 -22.97 5.51
C GLY A 176 -2.21 -21.45 5.54
N CYS A 177 -3.02 -20.85 4.63
CA CYS A 177 -3.25 -19.41 4.56
C CYS A 177 -3.82 -18.82 5.86
N ILE A 178 -4.63 -19.58 6.61
CA ILE A 178 -5.18 -19.12 7.90
C ILE A 178 -4.05 -18.83 8.88
N SER A 179 -3.13 -19.76 9.06
CA SER A 179 -1.99 -19.56 9.98
C SER A 179 -1.09 -18.41 9.54
N HIS A 180 -0.74 -18.35 8.24
CA HIS A 180 0.10 -17.29 7.70
C HIS A 180 -0.55 -15.91 7.85
N ALA A 181 -1.87 -15.81 7.58
CA ALA A 181 -2.58 -14.54 7.71
C ALA A 181 -2.67 -14.08 9.18
N LEU A 182 -3.01 -14.98 10.11
CA LEU A 182 -3.13 -14.60 11.52
C LEU A 182 -1.79 -14.20 12.14
N LEU A 183 -0.71 -14.92 11.83
CA LEU A 183 0.65 -14.54 12.26
C LEU A 183 1.07 -13.19 11.67
N THR A 184 0.73 -12.92 10.41
CA THR A 184 1.02 -11.64 9.76
C THR A 184 0.22 -10.50 10.39
N VAL A 185 -1.08 -10.71 10.66
CA VAL A 185 -1.94 -9.74 11.34
C VAL A 185 -1.41 -9.44 12.75
N GLU A 186 -1.05 -10.46 13.51
CA GLU A 186 -0.46 -10.30 14.85
C GLU A 186 0.82 -9.47 14.79
N ALA A 187 1.72 -9.75 13.81
CA ALA A 187 2.95 -8.99 13.63
C ALA A 187 2.70 -7.52 13.25
N ILE A 188 1.69 -7.23 12.39
CA ILE A 188 1.30 -5.86 12.01
C ILE A 188 0.80 -5.10 13.25
N LEU A 189 -0.12 -5.70 14.02
CA LEU A 189 -0.71 -5.06 15.19
C LEU A 189 0.31 -4.87 16.33
N ALA A 190 1.22 -5.82 16.53
CA ALA A 190 2.29 -5.71 17.52
C ALA A 190 3.25 -4.54 17.25
N ARG A 191 3.36 -4.07 15.99
CA ARG A 191 4.12 -2.87 15.59
C ARG A 191 3.31 -1.57 15.73
N GLY A 192 2.08 -1.61 16.27
CA GLY A 192 1.21 -0.44 16.40
C GLY A 192 0.66 0.07 15.05
N LEU A 193 0.83 -0.68 13.97
CA LEU A 193 0.33 -0.33 12.65
C LEU A 193 -1.18 -0.59 12.54
N LYS A 194 -1.84 0.20 11.70
CA LYS A 194 -3.28 0.07 11.43
C LYS A 194 -3.50 -0.84 10.22
N LEU A 195 -4.00 -2.05 10.46
CA LEU A 195 -4.55 -2.88 9.40
C LEU A 195 -5.92 -2.33 9.01
N VAL A 196 -6.06 -1.80 7.79
CA VAL A 196 -7.29 -1.10 7.35
C VAL A 196 -8.14 -1.91 6.38
N GLY A 197 -7.62 -3.04 5.90
CA GLY A 197 -8.34 -3.95 5.02
C GLY A 197 -7.47 -5.11 4.59
N TRP A 198 -8.09 -6.15 4.06
CA TRP A 198 -7.38 -7.28 3.47
C TRP A 198 -8.10 -7.81 2.23
N VAL A 199 -7.35 -8.42 1.33
CA VAL A 199 -7.84 -9.03 0.09
C VAL A 199 -7.48 -10.50 0.10
N ALA A 200 -8.44 -11.36 -0.19
CA ALA A 200 -8.22 -12.77 -0.45
C ALA A 200 -7.92 -12.97 -1.94
N ASN A 201 -6.73 -13.46 -2.29
CA ASN A 201 -6.34 -13.70 -3.67
C ASN A 201 -6.16 -15.20 -3.93
N GLU A 202 -6.88 -15.75 -4.90
CA GLU A 202 -6.78 -17.14 -5.30
C GLU A 202 -5.51 -17.39 -6.12
N THR A 203 -4.50 -17.97 -5.49
CA THR A 203 -3.24 -18.31 -6.15
C THR A 203 -3.27 -19.69 -6.80
N GLN A 204 -4.23 -20.54 -6.40
CA GLN A 204 -4.42 -21.90 -6.91
C GLN A 204 -5.85 -22.04 -7.49
N ALA A 205 -5.99 -22.73 -8.62
CA ALA A 205 -7.28 -22.87 -9.30
C ALA A 205 -8.32 -23.65 -8.50
N ASP A 206 -7.90 -24.64 -7.71
CA ASP A 206 -8.80 -25.62 -7.09
C ASP A 206 -8.47 -25.80 -5.60
N MET A 207 -8.46 -24.71 -4.83
CA MET A 207 -8.31 -24.82 -3.39
C MET A 207 -9.58 -25.41 -2.76
N ALA A 208 -9.47 -26.62 -2.22
CA ALA A 208 -10.58 -27.20 -1.46
C ALA A 208 -10.94 -26.32 -0.24
N PHE A 209 -12.23 -26.14 0.02
CA PHE A 209 -12.75 -25.37 1.15
C PHE A 209 -12.29 -23.90 1.17
N ALA A 210 -12.12 -23.27 -0.01
CA ALA A 210 -11.70 -21.88 -0.10
C ALA A 210 -12.69 -20.94 0.60
N ASP A 211 -13.99 -21.17 0.46
CA ASP A 211 -15.04 -20.36 1.09
C ASP A 211 -14.97 -20.43 2.62
N GLU A 212 -14.76 -21.62 3.17
CA GLU A 212 -14.63 -21.82 4.63
C GLU A 212 -13.35 -21.18 5.18
N ASN A 213 -12.25 -21.21 4.40
CA ASN A 213 -11.02 -20.51 4.78
C ASN A 213 -11.20 -18.99 4.81
N VAL A 214 -11.86 -18.41 3.78
CA VAL A 214 -12.17 -16.97 3.75
C VAL A 214 -13.10 -16.59 4.89
N ALA A 215 -14.14 -17.37 5.15
CA ALA A 215 -15.07 -17.13 6.27
C ALA A 215 -14.36 -17.20 7.63
N ALA A 216 -13.44 -18.16 7.81
CA ALA A 216 -12.64 -18.28 9.02
C ALA A 216 -11.70 -17.10 9.24
N LEU A 217 -11.12 -16.56 8.17
CA LEU A 217 -10.29 -15.36 8.21
C LEU A 217 -11.11 -14.10 8.49
N ALA A 218 -12.27 -13.94 7.83
CA ALA A 218 -13.15 -12.78 8.02
C ALA A 218 -13.66 -12.64 9.48
N GLN A 219 -13.79 -13.76 10.19
CA GLN A 219 -14.17 -13.76 11.60
C GLN A 219 -13.00 -13.38 12.55
N ARG A 220 -11.75 -13.46 12.11
CA ARG A 220 -10.56 -13.35 12.95
C ARG A 220 -9.69 -12.14 12.65
N ILE A 221 -9.69 -11.66 11.42
CA ILE A 221 -8.93 -10.47 11.04
C ILE A 221 -9.74 -9.23 11.44
N PRO A 222 -9.21 -8.35 12.28
CA PRO A 222 -9.92 -7.17 12.79
C PRO A 222 -9.88 -6.00 11.77
N ALA A 223 -10.15 -6.31 10.50
CA ALA A 223 -10.23 -5.36 9.40
C ALA A 223 -11.18 -5.90 8.33
N PRO A 224 -11.82 -5.06 7.51
CA PRO A 224 -12.75 -5.51 6.49
C PRO A 224 -12.06 -6.35 5.42
N LEU A 225 -12.76 -7.38 4.95
CA LEU A 225 -12.45 -8.05 3.69
C LEU A 225 -12.87 -7.13 2.55
N LEU A 226 -11.90 -6.58 1.84
CA LEU A 226 -12.15 -5.68 0.71
C LEU A 226 -12.65 -6.43 -0.53
N GLY A 227 -12.30 -7.69 -0.66
CA GLY A 227 -12.73 -8.52 -1.77
C GLY A 227 -11.99 -9.85 -1.86
N ARG A 228 -12.52 -10.70 -2.73
CA ARG A 228 -11.90 -11.98 -3.10
C ARG A 228 -11.67 -11.99 -4.62
N VAL A 229 -10.42 -12.00 -5.01
CA VAL A 229 -10.01 -12.05 -6.42
C VAL A 229 -9.85 -13.51 -6.82
N PRO A 230 -10.63 -14.00 -7.80
CA PRO A 230 -10.47 -15.35 -8.30
C PRO A 230 -9.14 -15.48 -9.07
N ARG A 231 -8.71 -16.72 -9.34
CA ARG A 231 -7.58 -16.92 -10.24
C ARG A 231 -7.94 -16.42 -11.64
N LEU A 232 -7.23 -15.39 -12.08
CA LEU A 232 -7.41 -14.81 -13.40
C LEU A 232 -6.51 -15.52 -14.41
N ASP A 233 -7.04 -15.89 -15.58
CA ASP A 233 -6.27 -16.48 -16.67
C ASP A 233 -5.22 -15.50 -17.21
N GLN A 234 -5.57 -14.21 -17.23
CA GLN A 234 -4.67 -13.10 -17.55
C GLN A 234 -4.74 -12.10 -16.37
N PRO A 235 -3.79 -12.17 -15.42
CA PRO A 235 -3.75 -11.26 -14.30
C PRO A 235 -3.53 -9.82 -14.78
N ALA A 236 -4.56 -8.99 -14.66
CA ALA A 236 -4.52 -7.58 -15.02
C ALA A 236 -5.22 -6.72 -13.96
N ALA A 237 -4.70 -5.54 -13.71
CA ALA A 237 -5.25 -4.59 -12.74
C ALA A 237 -6.73 -4.29 -12.99
N ALA A 238 -7.11 -4.03 -14.24
CA ALA A 238 -8.48 -3.74 -14.64
C ALA A 238 -9.46 -4.90 -14.39
N ALA A 239 -9.00 -6.15 -14.49
CA ALA A 239 -9.82 -7.31 -14.19
C ALA A 239 -9.94 -7.55 -12.67
N ALA A 240 -8.87 -7.34 -11.93
CA ALA A 240 -8.87 -7.57 -10.48
C ALA A 240 -9.72 -6.54 -9.72
N VAL A 241 -9.79 -5.29 -10.20
CA VAL A 241 -10.56 -4.22 -9.54
C VAL A 241 -12.05 -4.54 -9.41
N GLU A 242 -12.61 -5.34 -10.32
CA GLU A 242 -14.02 -5.71 -10.31
C GLU A 242 -14.41 -6.57 -9.08
N PHE A 243 -13.45 -7.18 -8.42
CA PHE A 243 -13.64 -8.05 -7.27
C PHE A 243 -13.31 -7.39 -5.93
N ILE A 244 -12.95 -6.09 -5.92
CA ILE A 244 -12.43 -5.41 -4.73
C ILE A 244 -13.18 -4.09 -4.50
N ASP A 245 -13.74 -3.94 -3.31
CA ASP A 245 -14.36 -2.69 -2.87
C ASP A 245 -13.36 -1.85 -2.07
N PHE A 246 -12.60 -1.03 -2.76
CA PHE A 246 -11.64 -0.10 -2.15
C PHE A 246 -12.31 1.06 -1.40
N THR A 247 -13.62 1.31 -1.58
CA THR A 247 -14.33 2.39 -0.89
C THR A 247 -14.44 2.17 0.62
N GLN A 248 -14.19 0.94 1.09
CA GLN A 248 -14.11 0.60 2.50
C GLN A 248 -12.80 1.08 3.17
N LEU A 249 -11.80 1.48 2.37
CA LEU A 249 -10.54 2.00 2.92
C LEU A 249 -10.71 3.43 3.46
N PRO A 250 -10.12 3.75 4.62
CA PRO A 250 -10.12 5.11 5.14
C PRO A 250 -9.50 6.09 4.14
N HIS A 251 -10.14 7.24 3.96
CA HIS A 251 -9.69 8.31 3.06
C HIS A 251 -9.59 7.90 1.58
N TRP A 252 -10.23 6.80 1.19
CA TRP A 252 -10.30 6.46 -0.22
C TRP A 252 -10.99 7.60 -0.99
N PRO A 253 -10.39 8.12 -2.08
CA PRO A 253 -10.98 9.20 -2.86
C PRO A 253 -12.28 8.71 -3.53
N LEU A 254 -13.40 9.26 -3.09
CA LEU A 254 -14.66 9.02 -3.79
C LEU A 254 -14.67 9.81 -5.11
N PRO A 255 -15.23 9.27 -6.20
CA PRO A 255 -15.39 10.02 -7.43
C PRO A 255 -16.18 11.30 -7.12
N ASN A 256 -15.67 12.44 -7.60
CA ASN A 256 -16.40 13.70 -7.50
C ASN A 256 -17.79 13.49 -8.09
N ALA A 257 -18.82 13.67 -7.29
CA ALA A 257 -20.19 13.71 -7.80
C ALA A 257 -20.26 14.85 -8.81
N ILE A 258 -20.41 14.47 -10.10
CA ILE A 258 -20.63 15.40 -11.23
C ILE A 258 -22.01 16.02 -11.10
#